data_86a3dcb6016c70cff563fe1a4f2adbba
#
_entry.id   86a3dcb6016c70cff563fe1a4f2adbba
#
_cell.length_a   1.000
_cell.length_b   1.000
_cell.length_c   1.000
_cell.angle_alpha   90.00
_cell.angle_beta   90.00
_cell.angle_gamma   90.00
#
_symmetry.space_group_name_H-M   'P 1'
#
loop_
_entity.id
_entity.type
_entity.pdbx_description
1 polymer ?
#
loop_
_entity_poly.entity_id
_entity_poly.type
_entity_poly.pdbx_seq_one_letter_code
_entity_poly.pdbx_strand_id
1 'polypeptide(L)'
;IRGMKRNIAKNTLSFMTSKSYKFIRTPLDIWKQLSNEFDFTLDACASGDNHLLPKYYTKENSCLDKDWTGEIVYCHPMFDMHIGNFVEKCSKEKCLSVMLIPSSTHTRYFHKFIWDKKNNKPKNNVEVRFLEKPNKGFNFGHEDGTYEDIKAGKVGYIKPLMIVIFNK
;
A
#
# COMPACT_ATOMS: atom_id res chain seq x y z
N ILE A 1 12.34 -40.13 -22.41
CA ILE A 1 11.73 -39.27 -21.38
C ILE A 1 12.14 -37.84 -21.70
N ARG A 2 11.35 -37.11 -22.50
CA ARG A 2 11.59 -35.71 -22.85
C ARG A 2 10.68 -34.79 -22.05
N GLY A 3 11.33 -33.88 -21.37
CA GLY A 3 10.94 -32.80 -20.52
C GLY A 3 9.61 -32.12 -20.72
N MET A 4 8.88 -32.10 -19.67
CA MET A 4 7.79 -31.17 -19.42
C MET A 4 8.41 -29.79 -19.09
N LYS A 5 8.55 -28.94 -20.10
CA LYS A 5 8.95 -27.54 -19.88
C LYS A 5 7.80 -26.82 -19.19
N ARG A 6 8.09 -26.36 -17.99
CA ARG A 6 7.15 -25.64 -17.11
C ARG A 6 6.69 -24.33 -17.73
N ASN A 7 5.42 -24.22 -18.05
CA ASN A 7 4.76 -22.97 -18.48
C ASN A 7 4.49 -21.99 -17.30
N ILE A 8 5.28 -22.09 -16.22
CA ILE A 8 5.08 -21.29 -15.00
C ILE A 8 5.55 -19.84 -15.19
N ALA A 9 6.55 -19.60 -16.04
CA ALA A 9 7.13 -18.27 -16.20
C ALA A 9 6.23 -17.27 -16.94
N LYS A 10 5.39 -17.71 -17.89
CA LYS A 10 4.53 -16.80 -18.66
C LYS A 10 3.34 -16.25 -17.88
N ASN A 11 2.76 -17.04 -16.98
CA ASN A 11 1.61 -16.58 -16.19
C ASN A 11 2.02 -15.62 -15.07
N THR A 12 3.21 -15.79 -14.49
CA THR A 12 3.73 -14.88 -13.45
C THR A 12 4.11 -13.53 -14.04
N LEU A 13 4.68 -13.51 -15.25
CA LEU A 13 5.08 -12.25 -15.90
C LEU A 13 3.88 -11.46 -16.43
N SER A 14 2.83 -12.12 -16.95
CA SER A 14 1.60 -11.45 -17.40
C SER A 14 0.82 -10.83 -16.23
N PHE A 15 0.89 -11.43 -15.06
CA PHE A 15 0.33 -10.89 -13.83
C PHE A 15 1.08 -9.63 -13.36
N MET A 16 2.38 -9.54 -13.61
CA MET A 16 3.21 -8.37 -13.25
C MET A 16 3.13 -7.22 -14.28
N THR A 17 2.66 -7.46 -15.49
CA THR A 17 2.60 -6.47 -16.58
C THR A 17 1.18 -6.01 -16.93
N SER A 18 0.15 -6.56 -16.30
CA SER A 18 -1.23 -6.18 -16.61
C SER A 18 -1.50 -4.75 -16.14
N LYS A 19 -2.15 -3.97 -16.99
CA LYS A 19 -2.59 -2.58 -16.74
C LYS A 19 -3.46 -2.41 -15.48
N SER A 20 -3.95 -3.52 -14.90
CA SER A 20 -4.85 -3.56 -13.75
C SER A 20 -4.24 -3.11 -12.43
N TYR A 21 -2.90 -2.98 -12.34
CA TYR A 21 -2.25 -2.45 -11.13
C TYR A 21 -2.27 -0.93 -11.02
N LYS A 22 -2.74 -0.21 -12.03
CA LYS A 22 -2.77 1.26 -12.00
C LYS A 22 -3.79 1.84 -11.02
N PHE A 23 -4.76 1.03 -10.58
CA PHE A 23 -5.89 1.49 -9.75
C PHE A 23 -6.14 0.53 -8.59
N ILE A 24 -5.14 0.43 -7.71
CA ILE A 24 -5.24 -0.40 -6.51
C ILE A 24 -6.10 0.33 -5.49
N ARG A 25 -7.24 -0.26 -5.13
CA ARG A 25 -8.09 0.19 -4.03
C ARG A 25 -7.66 -0.50 -2.74
N THR A 26 -7.88 0.13 -1.62
CA THR A 26 -7.62 -0.50 -0.32
C THR A 26 -8.57 -1.68 -0.11
N PRO A 27 -8.10 -2.88 0.29
CA PRO A 27 -8.97 -3.96 0.71
C PRO A 27 -9.93 -3.52 1.81
N LEU A 28 -11.22 -3.87 1.67
CA LEU A 28 -12.27 -3.36 2.57
C LEU A 28 -12.07 -3.76 4.02
N ASP A 29 -11.59 -4.96 4.28
CA ASP A 29 -11.28 -5.46 5.62
C ASP A 29 -10.15 -4.68 6.29
N ILE A 30 -9.09 -4.37 5.53
CA ILE A 30 -7.97 -3.55 6.00
C ILE A 30 -8.45 -2.12 6.27
N TRP A 31 -9.21 -1.52 5.35
CA TRP A 31 -9.75 -0.17 5.55
C TRP A 31 -10.65 -0.09 6.78
N LYS A 32 -11.57 -1.04 6.94
CA LYS A 32 -12.46 -1.11 8.09
C LYS A 32 -11.70 -1.20 9.41
N GLN A 33 -10.66 -2.02 9.46
CA GLN A 33 -9.81 -2.16 10.64
C GLN A 33 -9.08 -0.85 10.96
N LEU A 34 -8.42 -0.24 9.96
CA LEU A 34 -7.66 0.98 10.17
C LEU A 34 -8.55 2.18 10.47
N SER A 35 -9.70 2.33 9.80
CA SER A 35 -10.62 3.44 10.05
C SER A 35 -11.34 3.34 11.40
N ASN A 36 -11.40 2.15 12.01
CA ASN A 36 -11.89 1.99 13.39
C ASN A 36 -10.81 2.34 14.43
N GLU A 37 -9.54 2.27 14.06
CA GLU A 37 -8.41 2.56 14.95
C GLU A 37 -7.95 4.03 14.86
N PHE A 38 -8.02 4.61 13.67
CA PHE A 38 -7.53 5.97 13.40
C PHE A 38 -8.64 6.85 12.83
N ASP A 39 -8.79 8.04 13.38
CA ASP A 39 -9.75 9.06 12.90
C ASP A 39 -9.14 9.82 11.71
N PHE A 40 -8.99 9.14 10.57
CA PHE A 40 -8.38 9.72 9.38
C PHE A 40 -9.10 10.98 8.88
N THR A 41 -8.33 11.99 8.51
CA THR A 41 -8.81 13.26 7.98
C THR A 41 -8.39 13.52 6.53
N LEU A 42 -7.35 12.82 6.05
CA LEU A 42 -6.79 12.99 4.71
C LEU A 42 -6.45 11.65 4.06
N ASP A 43 -6.97 11.43 2.85
CA ASP A 43 -6.53 10.38 1.92
C ASP A 43 -5.48 10.94 0.97
N ALA A 44 -4.21 10.62 1.21
CA ALA A 44 -3.09 11.25 0.52
C ALA A 44 -2.91 10.78 -0.93
N CYS A 45 -3.43 9.61 -1.30
CA CYS A 45 -3.16 8.97 -2.59
C CYS A 45 -4.44 8.38 -3.18
N ALA A 46 -5.37 9.23 -3.58
CA ALA A 46 -6.65 8.85 -4.14
C ALA A 46 -6.77 9.18 -5.64
N SER A 47 -7.88 8.81 -6.22
CA SER A 47 -8.42 9.40 -7.43
C SER A 47 -9.80 9.97 -7.16
N GLY A 48 -10.36 10.73 -8.11
CA GLY A 48 -11.71 11.28 -7.97
C GLY A 48 -12.78 10.23 -7.72
N ASP A 49 -12.54 9.00 -8.20
CA ASP A 49 -13.51 7.89 -8.14
C ASP A 49 -13.26 6.90 -6.99
N ASN A 50 -12.10 6.98 -6.32
CA ASN A 50 -11.73 5.99 -5.31
C ASN A 50 -11.27 6.58 -3.98
N HIS A 51 -11.51 7.88 -3.73
CA HIS A 51 -11.16 8.46 -2.46
C HIS A 51 -11.99 7.85 -1.31
N LEU A 52 -11.32 7.62 -0.19
CA LEU A 52 -11.91 7.04 1.01
C LEU A 52 -12.43 8.10 1.98
N LEU A 53 -11.96 9.34 1.83
CA LEU A 53 -12.26 10.47 2.70
C LEU A 53 -12.68 11.68 1.87
N PRO A 54 -13.47 12.63 2.45
CA PRO A 54 -13.85 13.86 1.75
C PRO A 54 -12.67 14.73 1.34
N LYS A 55 -11.61 14.77 2.16
CA LYS A 55 -10.35 15.45 1.84
C LYS A 55 -9.36 14.44 1.27
N TYR A 56 -8.90 14.69 0.06
CA TYR A 56 -7.98 13.80 -0.62
C TYR A 56 -7.08 14.54 -1.61
N TYR A 57 -5.96 13.90 -1.97
CA TYR A 57 -5.08 14.32 -3.05
C TYR A 57 -5.03 13.26 -4.14
N THR A 58 -4.76 13.72 -5.38
CA THR A 58 -4.69 12.86 -6.57
C THR A 58 -3.31 12.96 -7.22
N LYS A 59 -3.11 12.22 -8.29
CA LYS A 59 -1.88 12.30 -9.08
C LYS A 59 -1.68 13.70 -9.67
N GLU A 60 -2.75 14.35 -10.13
CA GLU A 60 -2.76 15.67 -10.75
C GLU A 60 -2.56 16.79 -9.71
N ASN A 61 -2.99 16.54 -8.48
CA ASN A 61 -2.82 17.44 -7.33
C ASN A 61 -2.09 16.68 -6.23
N SER A 62 -0.79 16.47 -6.44
CA SER A 62 0.03 15.57 -5.61
C SER A 62 0.11 16.02 -4.16
N CYS A 63 0.04 15.03 -3.26
CA CYS A 63 0.23 15.24 -1.82
C CYS A 63 1.68 15.56 -1.44
N LEU A 64 2.64 15.29 -2.32
CA LEU A 64 4.08 15.37 -2.02
C LEU A 64 4.55 16.80 -1.76
N ASP A 65 3.90 17.81 -2.36
CA ASP A 65 4.20 19.22 -2.20
C ASP A 65 3.26 19.96 -1.21
N LYS A 66 2.36 19.24 -0.54
CA LYS A 66 1.39 19.79 0.41
C LYS A 66 1.89 19.71 1.85
N ASP A 67 1.41 20.61 2.68
CA ASP A 67 1.56 20.55 4.14
C ASP A 67 0.43 19.68 4.72
N TRP A 68 0.80 18.72 5.58
CA TRP A 68 -0.13 17.84 6.27
C TRP A 68 -0.30 18.17 7.75
N THR A 69 0.16 19.33 8.19
CA THR A 69 0.08 19.72 9.60
C THR A 69 -1.37 19.65 10.11
N GLY A 70 -1.56 18.96 11.22
CA GLY A 70 -2.87 18.77 11.85
C GLY A 70 -3.75 17.69 11.25
N GLU A 71 -3.28 16.98 10.21
CA GLU A 71 -4.01 15.87 9.61
C GLU A 71 -3.66 14.52 10.29
N ILE A 72 -4.58 13.58 10.16
CA ILE A 72 -4.36 12.16 10.38
C ILE A 72 -4.47 11.49 9.01
N VAL A 73 -3.34 11.03 8.49
CA VAL A 73 -3.20 10.73 7.06
C VAL A 73 -3.25 9.23 6.79
N TYR A 74 -4.10 8.84 5.87
CA TYR A 74 -4.04 7.54 5.20
C TYR A 74 -3.30 7.68 3.87
N CYS A 75 -2.29 6.83 3.63
CA CYS A 75 -1.46 6.88 2.44
C CYS A 75 -1.29 5.49 1.82
N HIS A 76 -2.00 5.25 0.73
CA HIS A 76 -1.90 4.03 -0.06
C HIS A 76 -1.46 4.41 -1.49
N PRO A 77 -0.14 4.60 -1.72
CA PRO A 77 0.38 4.99 -3.02
C PRO A 77 0.30 3.84 -4.02
N MET A 78 0.40 4.15 -5.30
CA MET A 78 0.58 3.13 -6.33
C MET A 78 1.85 2.31 -6.04
N PHE A 79 1.78 1.00 -6.25
CA PHE A 79 2.91 0.09 -6.03
C PHE A 79 3.87 0.12 -7.22
N ASP A 80 4.56 1.23 -7.39
CA ASP A 80 5.53 1.48 -8.44
C ASP A 80 6.87 1.96 -7.88
N MET A 81 7.76 2.43 -8.77
CA MET A 81 9.08 2.93 -8.43
C MET A 81 9.06 4.19 -7.54
N HIS A 82 7.91 4.86 -7.39
CA HIS A 82 7.79 6.12 -6.65
C HIS A 82 7.36 5.95 -5.19
N ILE A 83 7.12 4.72 -4.72
CA ILE A 83 6.72 4.45 -3.32
C ILE A 83 7.67 5.14 -2.32
N GLY A 84 8.97 5.13 -2.59
CA GLY A 84 9.97 5.75 -1.72
C GLY A 84 9.74 7.23 -1.45
N ASN A 85 9.18 7.99 -2.41
CA ASN A 85 8.87 9.41 -2.25
C ASN A 85 7.73 9.61 -1.22
N PHE A 86 6.73 8.73 -1.25
CA PHE A 86 5.62 8.77 -0.28
C PHE A 86 6.06 8.34 1.11
N VAL A 87 6.93 7.33 1.21
CA VAL A 87 7.53 6.92 2.49
C VAL A 87 8.35 8.06 3.09
N GLU A 88 9.17 8.73 2.27
CA GLU A 88 9.94 9.89 2.71
C GLU A 88 9.03 11.02 3.19
N LYS A 89 7.96 11.32 2.44
CA LYS A 89 6.97 12.33 2.82
C LYS A 89 6.34 12.02 4.17
N CYS A 90 5.77 10.82 4.34
CA CYS A 90 5.20 10.38 5.62
C CYS A 90 6.21 10.44 6.77
N SER A 91 7.48 10.11 6.50
CA SER A 91 8.53 10.12 7.52
C SER A 91 8.94 11.53 7.97
N LYS A 92 8.72 12.56 7.15
CA LYS A 92 9.13 13.95 7.41
C LYS A 92 8.00 14.83 7.95
N GLU A 93 6.75 14.53 7.62
CA GLU A 93 5.60 15.32 8.08
C GLU A 93 5.43 15.20 9.61
N LYS A 94 4.99 16.30 10.22
CA LYS A 94 4.72 16.37 11.67
C LYS A 94 3.27 15.99 11.95
N CYS A 95 2.86 14.82 11.50
CA CYS A 95 1.51 14.30 11.69
C CYS A 95 1.53 12.78 11.80
N LEU A 96 0.43 12.21 12.26
CA LEU A 96 0.22 10.76 12.21
C LEU A 96 -0.06 10.35 10.76
N SER A 97 0.76 9.45 10.23
CA SER A 97 0.57 8.89 8.88
C SER A 97 0.56 7.38 8.93
N VAL A 98 -0.41 6.77 8.28
CA VAL A 98 -0.58 5.32 8.19
C VAL A 98 -0.52 4.91 6.73
N MET A 99 0.46 4.10 6.37
CA MET A 99 0.68 3.64 5.00
C MET A 99 0.32 2.17 4.83
N LEU A 100 -0.27 1.84 3.67
CA LEU A 100 -0.37 0.47 3.16
C LEU A 100 0.57 0.32 1.96
N ILE A 101 1.61 -0.47 2.09
CA ILE A 101 2.64 -0.67 1.07
C ILE A 101 3.14 -2.12 1.03
N PRO A 102 3.77 -2.55 -0.09
CA PRO A 102 4.47 -3.84 -0.12
C PRO A 102 5.57 -3.94 0.93
N SER A 103 5.72 -5.12 1.52
CA SER A 103 6.80 -5.41 2.50
C SER A 103 8.15 -5.59 1.80
N SER A 104 8.58 -4.58 1.05
CA SER A 104 9.83 -4.61 0.28
C SER A 104 11.02 -4.24 1.17
N THR A 105 11.39 -5.14 2.08
CA THR A 105 12.38 -4.93 3.13
C THR A 105 13.82 -4.76 2.63
N HIS A 106 14.10 -5.02 1.36
CA HIS A 106 15.40 -4.84 0.71
C HIS A 106 15.62 -3.43 0.15
N THR A 107 14.60 -2.58 0.15
CA THR A 107 14.64 -1.27 -0.50
C THR A 107 15.39 -0.22 0.32
N ARG A 108 15.94 0.80 -0.40
CA ARG A 108 16.59 1.93 0.27
C ARG A 108 15.65 2.69 1.19
N TYR A 109 14.40 2.92 0.77
CA TYR A 109 13.43 3.66 1.58
C TYR A 109 13.07 2.92 2.87
N PHE A 110 13.00 1.58 2.85
CA PHE A 110 12.77 0.79 4.05
C PHE A 110 13.86 1.04 5.10
N HIS A 111 15.12 0.92 4.71
CA HIS A 111 16.26 1.10 5.61
C HIS A 111 16.54 2.56 5.96
N LYS A 112 16.16 3.51 5.11
CA LYS A 112 16.40 4.93 5.38
C LYS A 112 15.35 5.52 6.31
N PHE A 113 14.07 5.15 6.15
CA PHE A 113 12.95 5.82 6.82
C PHE A 113 12.17 4.95 7.80
N ILE A 114 12.19 3.62 7.66
CA ILE A 114 11.33 2.71 8.43
C ILE A 114 12.14 1.90 9.45
N TRP A 115 13.27 1.35 9.04
CA TRP A 115 13.99 0.34 9.81
C TRP A 115 15.33 0.82 10.35
N ASP A 116 15.59 0.53 11.62
CA ASP A 116 16.90 0.73 12.27
C ASP A 116 17.73 -0.56 12.16
N LYS A 117 18.68 -0.58 11.21
CA LYS A 117 19.54 -1.74 10.99
C LYS A 117 20.41 -2.10 12.19
N LYS A 118 20.87 -1.10 12.95
CA LYS A 118 21.78 -1.31 14.06
C LYS A 118 21.09 -2.06 15.20
N ASN A 119 19.85 -1.71 15.47
CA ASN A 119 19.07 -2.27 16.57
C ASN A 119 18.08 -3.35 16.11
N ASN A 120 18.02 -3.63 14.80
CA ASN A 120 17.13 -4.60 14.18
C ASN A 120 15.67 -4.44 14.58
N LYS A 121 15.16 -3.24 14.48
CA LYS A 121 13.78 -2.86 14.84
C LYS A 121 13.30 -1.67 14.01
N PRO A 122 12.00 -1.33 14.02
CA PRO A 122 11.54 -0.06 13.45
C PRO A 122 12.25 1.13 14.09
N LYS A 123 12.41 2.21 13.32
CA LYS A 123 12.93 3.47 13.85
C LYS A 123 12.02 4.03 14.95
N ASN A 124 12.55 4.96 15.75
CA ASN A 124 11.77 5.64 16.78
C ASN A 124 10.53 6.30 16.15
N ASN A 125 9.39 6.19 16.83
CA ASN A 125 8.10 6.68 16.37
C ASN A 125 7.58 6.03 15.06
N VAL A 126 8.12 4.87 14.71
CA VAL A 126 7.63 4.05 13.57
C VAL A 126 7.15 2.70 14.11
N GLU A 127 5.94 2.32 13.71
CA GLU A 127 5.40 0.98 13.92
C GLU A 127 5.25 0.29 12.56
N VAL A 128 5.60 -1.00 12.50
CA VAL A 128 5.43 -1.84 11.31
C VAL A 128 4.56 -3.03 11.68
N ARG A 129 3.48 -3.24 10.92
CA ARG A 129 2.59 -4.39 11.03
C ARG A 129 2.64 -5.17 9.74
N PHE A 130 3.20 -6.37 9.75
CA PHE A 130 3.16 -7.28 8.62
C PHE A 130 1.80 -7.96 8.53
N LEU A 131 1.20 -7.93 7.34
CA LEU A 131 -0.13 -8.47 7.13
C LEU A 131 -0.07 -9.95 6.73
N GLU A 132 -0.89 -10.77 7.36
CA GLU A 132 -1.13 -12.13 6.91
C GLU A 132 -1.96 -12.12 5.64
N LYS A 133 -1.47 -12.86 4.63
CA LYS A 133 -2.17 -12.95 3.34
C LYS A 133 -3.39 -13.87 3.47
N PRO A 134 -4.60 -13.43 3.09
CA PRO A 134 -5.76 -14.31 2.98
C PRO A 134 -5.50 -15.48 2.02
N ASN A 135 -6.20 -16.58 2.18
CA ASN A 135 -6.01 -17.79 1.34
C ASN A 135 -6.08 -17.49 -0.15
N LYS A 136 -7.02 -16.64 -0.58
CA LYS A 136 -7.19 -16.21 -1.97
C LYS A 136 -6.41 -14.94 -2.33
N GLY A 137 -5.51 -14.45 -1.47
CA GLY A 137 -4.81 -13.18 -1.65
C GLY A 137 -5.62 -11.96 -1.18
N PHE A 138 -5.00 -10.78 -1.23
CA PHE A 138 -5.65 -9.51 -0.88
C PHE A 138 -6.60 -9.06 -1.99
N ASN A 139 -7.79 -8.64 -1.63
CA ASN A 139 -8.79 -8.16 -2.57
C ASN A 139 -8.75 -6.63 -2.65
N PHE A 140 -8.08 -6.09 -3.66
CA PHE A 140 -8.00 -4.64 -3.90
C PHE A 140 -9.22 -4.05 -4.62
N GLY A 141 -10.22 -4.85 -4.97
CA GLY A 141 -11.39 -4.40 -5.71
C GLY A 141 -11.12 -4.14 -7.19
N HIS A 142 -12.11 -3.60 -7.88
CA HIS A 142 -12.08 -3.26 -9.29
C HIS A 142 -11.92 -1.75 -9.52
N GLU A 143 -11.57 -1.35 -10.74
CA GLU A 143 -11.43 0.06 -11.14
C GLU A 143 -12.73 0.86 -10.93
N ASP A 144 -13.87 0.21 -11.14
CA ASP A 144 -15.21 0.81 -10.98
C ASP A 144 -15.66 0.97 -9.51
N GLY A 145 -14.82 0.58 -8.55
CA GLY A 145 -15.11 0.69 -7.12
C GLY A 145 -15.84 -0.49 -6.51
N THR A 146 -16.14 -1.51 -7.31
CA THR A 146 -16.79 -2.72 -6.80
C THR A 146 -15.77 -3.66 -6.17
N TYR A 147 -16.22 -4.40 -5.15
CA TYR A 147 -15.47 -5.48 -4.51
C TYR A 147 -16.30 -6.75 -4.65
N GLU A 148 -15.89 -7.59 -5.57
CA GLU A 148 -16.46 -8.93 -5.69
C GLU A 148 -15.56 -9.94 -5.00
N ASP A 149 -16.14 -11.04 -4.56
CA ASP A 149 -15.36 -12.18 -4.11
C ASP A 149 -14.43 -12.67 -5.21
N ILE A 150 -13.21 -13.01 -4.83
CA ILE A 150 -12.24 -13.57 -5.77
C ILE A 150 -12.82 -14.88 -6.34
N LYS A 151 -13.06 -14.89 -7.65
CA LYS A 151 -13.67 -16.03 -8.37
C LYS A 151 -12.87 -17.32 -8.15
N ALA A 152 -13.55 -18.47 -8.18
CA ALA A 152 -12.91 -19.77 -8.08
C ALA A 152 -11.79 -19.93 -9.13
N GLY A 153 -10.62 -20.42 -8.72
CA GLY A 153 -9.45 -20.57 -9.58
C GLY A 153 -8.69 -19.26 -9.87
N LYS A 154 -9.13 -18.13 -9.35
CA LYS A 154 -8.40 -16.86 -9.39
C LYS A 154 -7.79 -16.56 -8.02
N VAL A 155 -6.74 -15.75 -8.02
CA VAL A 155 -6.11 -15.25 -6.80
C VAL A 155 -6.04 -13.74 -6.86
N GLY A 156 -6.19 -13.09 -5.70
CA GLY A 156 -5.93 -11.67 -5.54
C GLY A 156 -4.44 -11.35 -5.50
N TYR A 157 -4.09 -10.24 -4.89
CA TYR A 157 -2.70 -9.85 -4.71
C TYR A 157 -2.01 -10.76 -3.68
N ILE A 158 -0.91 -11.41 -4.09
CA ILE A 158 -0.25 -12.46 -3.29
C ILE A 158 1.07 -12.03 -2.66
N LYS A 159 1.58 -10.85 -3.03
CA LYS A 159 2.84 -10.36 -2.46
C LYS A 159 2.64 -9.85 -1.02
N PRO A 160 3.69 -9.90 -0.19
CA PRO A 160 3.60 -9.42 1.18
C PRO A 160 3.25 -7.94 1.26
N LEU A 161 2.36 -7.60 2.18
CA LEU A 161 1.98 -6.23 2.50
C LEU A 161 2.32 -5.90 3.95
N MET A 162 2.53 -4.63 4.22
CA MET A 162 2.71 -4.10 5.57
C MET A 162 1.96 -2.78 5.74
N ILE A 163 1.55 -2.53 6.97
CA ILE A 163 1.14 -1.22 7.45
C ILE A 163 2.36 -0.58 8.12
N VAL A 164 2.65 0.67 7.76
CA VAL A 164 3.69 1.47 8.39
C VAL A 164 3.04 2.71 9.00
N ILE A 165 3.23 2.89 10.29
CA ILE A 165 2.66 4.01 11.05
C ILE A 165 3.80 4.91 11.49
N PHE A 166 3.78 6.15 11.05
CA PHE A 166 4.67 7.22 11.51
C PHE A 166 3.90 8.05 12.54
N ASN A 167 4.25 7.86 13.80
CA ASN A 167 3.61 8.53 14.92
C ASN A 167 4.51 9.67 15.43
N LYS A 168 4.12 10.90 15.17
CA LYS A 168 4.93 12.08 15.54
C LYS A 168 4.12 13.09 16.33
#